data_5460ebfccb75600bb75226518dff9559
#
_entry.id   5460ebfccb75600bb75226518dff9559
#
_cell.length_a   1.000
_cell.length_b   1.000
_cell.length_c   1.000
_cell.angle_alpha   90.00
_cell.angle_beta   90.00
_cell.angle_gamma   90.00
#
_symmetry.space_group_name_H-M   'P 1'
#
loop_
_entity.id
_entity.type
_entity.pdbx_description
1 polymer ?
#
loop_
_entity_poly.entity_id
_entity_poly.type
_entity_poly.pdbx_seq_one_letter_code
_entity_poly.pdbx_strand_id
1 'polypeptide(L)'
;MTLTYLDLMPEQRSALDNLPFDGNHLISGPPGSGKSLLAAQRAVMLALTGTPAVLLTRSHLLHQSLASTVHALGPRDRSVRVATAHSWLDNWYGPKPPRAADGWYDWPAFYERAAEAERDPGLTLVIDEGQDLPPEFYRLSRLLGGRITVFADECQRLTDTNSTLKDIAQRLGNCTRVELDGNHRNTRQIAAFAAHFHTGAGMPAVPDRDGPPPRVHRLPERGAADLLITLAQQHPSHTIGVIVNSRHTQFSLLGSLENRAPWLKPQLYTSQAVKGRYRTLDLARPGIVLVHRASAKGLGFDTVVIPDTHTDAAADPTSAALRMTYYVLATRARRELHLAYEGENEPPLLAEVGPGELLRG
;
A
#
# COMPACT_ATOMS: atom_id res chain seq x y z
N MET A 1 9.89 3.70 15.67
CA MET A 1 10.13 2.45 16.43
C MET A 1 9.73 1.30 15.52
N THR A 2 10.63 0.38 15.21
CA THR A 2 10.33 -0.77 14.35
C THR A 2 9.65 -1.84 15.20
N LEU A 3 8.47 -2.30 14.77
CA LEU A 3 7.72 -3.36 15.46
C LEU A 3 8.46 -4.69 15.28
N THR A 4 8.83 -5.32 16.38
CA THR A 4 9.44 -6.65 16.41
C THR A 4 8.35 -7.74 16.40
N TYR A 5 8.76 -9.01 16.31
CA TYR A 5 7.81 -10.13 16.43
C TYR A 5 7.01 -10.10 17.74
N LEU A 6 7.62 -9.67 18.84
CA LEU A 6 6.95 -9.58 20.15
C LEU A 6 5.88 -8.48 20.21
N ASP A 7 5.99 -7.47 19.35
CA ASP A 7 5.04 -6.38 19.26
C ASP A 7 3.83 -6.68 18.37
N LEU A 8 3.81 -7.85 17.70
CA LEU A 8 2.69 -8.29 16.87
C LEU A 8 1.45 -8.56 17.71
N MET A 9 0.29 -8.24 17.15
CA MET A 9 -0.98 -8.62 17.77
C MET A 9 -1.13 -10.15 17.84
N PRO A 10 -1.90 -10.69 18.80
CA PRO A 10 -2.05 -12.15 18.95
C PRO A 10 -2.46 -12.86 17.65
N GLU A 11 -3.41 -12.30 16.91
CA GLU A 11 -3.85 -12.81 15.60
C GLU A 11 -2.69 -12.85 14.60
N GLN A 12 -1.93 -11.77 14.48
CA GLN A 12 -0.79 -11.65 13.58
C GLN A 12 0.30 -12.67 13.91
N ARG A 13 0.57 -12.84 15.20
CA ARG A 13 1.54 -13.83 15.69
C ARG A 13 1.08 -15.25 15.39
N SER A 14 -0.18 -15.56 15.72
CA SER A 14 -0.79 -16.87 15.42
C SER A 14 -0.76 -17.18 13.92
N ALA A 15 -1.00 -16.18 13.07
CA ALA A 15 -0.93 -16.36 11.62
C ALA A 15 0.49 -16.77 11.16
N LEU A 16 1.54 -16.16 11.71
CA LEU A 16 2.93 -16.52 11.37
C LEU A 16 3.34 -17.87 11.93
N ASP A 17 2.97 -18.17 13.19
CA ASP A 17 3.36 -19.40 13.88
C ASP A 17 2.74 -20.64 13.24
N ASN A 18 1.53 -20.50 12.70
CA ASN A 18 0.82 -21.58 12.03
C ASN A 18 1.20 -21.76 10.55
N LEU A 19 2.10 -20.91 10.00
CA LEU A 19 2.58 -21.07 8.62
C LEU A 19 3.78 -22.01 8.57
N PRO A 20 3.67 -23.21 7.99
CA PRO A 20 4.81 -24.07 7.75
C PRO A 20 5.93 -23.36 6.99
N PHE A 21 7.18 -23.76 7.19
CA PHE A 21 8.31 -23.22 6.43
C PHE A 21 8.34 -23.75 5.00
N ASP A 22 7.72 -24.90 4.76
CA ASP A 22 7.58 -25.52 3.45
C ASP A 22 6.19 -25.32 2.85
N GLY A 23 6.12 -25.41 1.51
CA GLY A 23 4.86 -25.30 0.75
C GLY A 23 4.52 -23.88 0.31
N ASN A 24 3.31 -23.75 -0.21
CA ASN A 24 2.76 -22.47 -0.67
C ASN A 24 1.70 -21.96 0.30
N HIS A 25 1.65 -20.65 0.48
CA HIS A 25 0.74 -20.03 1.43
C HIS A 25 0.07 -18.81 0.83
N LEU A 26 -1.19 -18.60 1.15
CA LEU A 26 -1.96 -17.40 0.82
C LEU A 26 -2.55 -16.81 2.09
N ILE A 27 -2.07 -15.64 2.47
CA ILE A 27 -2.56 -14.87 3.61
C ILE A 27 -3.37 -13.70 3.08
N SER A 28 -4.67 -13.70 3.38
CA SER A 28 -5.59 -12.64 3.01
C SER A 28 -6.02 -11.83 4.22
N GLY A 29 -6.57 -10.64 3.99
CA GLY A 29 -7.13 -9.81 5.05
C GLY A 29 -7.38 -8.38 4.62
N PRO A 30 -8.15 -7.60 5.39
CA PRO A 30 -8.52 -6.23 5.06
C PRO A 30 -7.32 -5.26 5.14
N PRO A 31 -7.49 -4.03 4.63
CA PRO A 31 -6.53 -2.96 4.87
C PRO A 31 -6.31 -2.76 6.37
N GLY A 32 -5.04 -2.65 6.77
CA GLY A 32 -4.72 -2.44 8.19
C GLY A 32 -4.51 -3.70 9.02
N SER A 33 -4.72 -4.91 8.47
CA SER A 33 -4.43 -6.18 9.17
C SER A 33 -2.94 -6.46 9.40
N GLY A 34 -2.04 -5.65 8.81
CA GLY A 34 -0.60 -5.77 9.02
C GLY A 34 0.13 -6.66 8.01
N LYS A 35 -0.50 -7.03 6.89
CA LYS A 35 0.06 -7.93 5.85
C LYS A 35 1.50 -7.60 5.46
N SER A 36 1.82 -6.34 5.20
CA SER A 36 3.18 -5.92 4.79
C SER A 36 4.22 -6.14 5.90
N LEU A 37 3.82 -5.93 7.17
CA LEU A 37 4.69 -6.24 8.32
C LEU A 37 4.90 -7.75 8.46
N LEU A 38 3.82 -8.53 8.31
CA LEU A 38 3.89 -10.00 8.35
C LEU A 38 4.72 -10.57 7.19
N ALA A 39 4.62 -9.96 6.00
CA ALA A 39 5.46 -10.34 4.85
C ALA A 39 6.95 -10.13 5.15
N ALA A 40 7.31 -8.99 5.74
CA ALA A 40 8.69 -8.72 6.16
C ALA A 40 9.15 -9.67 7.26
N GLN A 41 8.32 -9.92 8.30
CA GLN A 41 8.61 -10.87 9.37
C GLN A 41 8.80 -12.29 8.81
N ARG A 42 7.91 -12.75 7.93
CA ARG A 42 8.01 -14.07 7.30
C ARG A 42 9.30 -14.24 6.52
N ALA A 43 9.69 -13.25 5.74
CA ALA A 43 10.94 -13.28 4.98
C ALA A 43 12.16 -13.36 5.91
N VAL A 44 12.14 -12.62 7.03
CA VAL A 44 13.20 -12.67 8.05
C VAL A 44 13.22 -14.03 8.78
N MET A 45 12.07 -14.58 9.15
CA MET A 45 11.97 -15.91 9.78
C MET A 45 12.56 -17.01 8.87
N LEU A 46 12.23 -17.00 7.58
CA LEU A 46 12.81 -17.93 6.59
C LEU A 46 14.33 -17.80 6.53
N ALA A 47 14.85 -16.58 6.48
CA ALA A 47 16.28 -16.32 6.46
C ALA A 47 16.99 -16.81 7.73
N LEU A 48 16.40 -16.63 8.91
CA LEU A 48 16.93 -17.10 10.19
C LEU A 48 16.98 -18.63 10.30
N THR A 49 16.13 -19.35 9.54
CA THR A 49 16.19 -20.82 9.44
C THR A 49 17.13 -21.31 8.34
N GLY A 50 17.93 -20.42 7.75
CA GLY A 50 18.88 -20.76 6.69
C GLY A 50 18.26 -20.85 5.28
N THR A 51 17.01 -20.38 5.10
CA THR A 51 16.34 -20.36 3.81
C THR A 51 16.36 -18.94 3.22
N PRO A 52 17.22 -18.63 2.25
CA PRO A 52 17.25 -17.32 1.61
C PRO A 52 15.88 -16.98 1.01
N ALA A 53 15.40 -15.77 1.25
CA ALA A 53 14.08 -15.33 0.77
C ALA A 53 14.17 -14.07 -0.08
N VAL A 54 13.32 -13.98 -1.11
CA VAL A 54 13.11 -12.77 -1.90
C VAL A 54 11.73 -12.20 -1.54
N LEU A 55 11.73 -11.02 -0.92
CA LEU A 55 10.51 -10.28 -0.62
C LEU A 55 10.18 -9.36 -1.79
N LEU A 56 9.05 -9.61 -2.42
CA LEU A 56 8.60 -8.92 -3.62
C LEU A 56 7.40 -8.03 -3.36
N THR A 57 7.37 -6.89 -4.02
CA THR A 57 6.20 -6.03 -4.13
C THR A 57 6.14 -5.39 -5.52
N ARG A 58 4.99 -4.89 -5.95
CA ARG A 58 4.89 -4.14 -7.20
C ARG A 58 5.40 -2.70 -7.07
N SER A 59 5.14 -2.08 -5.94
CA SER A 59 5.35 -0.64 -5.72
C SER A 59 6.78 -0.31 -5.33
N HIS A 60 7.37 0.67 -6.01
CA HIS A 60 8.69 1.21 -5.66
C HIS A 60 8.72 1.84 -4.26
N LEU A 61 7.62 2.47 -3.84
CA LEU A 61 7.50 3.05 -2.50
C LEU A 61 7.39 1.98 -1.42
N LEU A 62 6.59 0.94 -1.66
CA LEU A 62 6.51 -0.20 -0.74
C LEU A 62 7.84 -0.94 -0.64
N HIS A 63 8.56 -1.09 -1.75
CA HIS A 63 9.91 -1.66 -1.74
C HIS A 63 10.83 -0.93 -0.74
N GLN A 64 10.85 0.40 -0.77
CA GLN A 64 11.67 1.19 0.16
C GLN A 64 11.27 0.98 1.63
N SER A 65 9.95 0.99 1.89
CA SER A 65 9.41 0.74 3.23
C SER A 65 9.73 -0.66 3.73
N LEU A 66 9.52 -1.69 2.89
CA LEU A 66 9.82 -3.08 3.23
C LEU A 66 11.32 -3.31 3.43
N ALA A 67 12.17 -2.72 2.60
CA ALA A 67 13.62 -2.81 2.75
C ALA A 67 14.08 -2.22 4.09
N SER A 68 13.54 -1.06 4.49
CA SER A 68 13.82 -0.46 5.80
C SER A 68 13.32 -1.35 6.95
N THR A 69 12.14 -1.95 6.81
CA THR A 69 11.55 -2.86 7.81
C THR A 69 12.41 -4.12 7.95
N VAL A 70 12.76 -4.78 6.85
CA VAL A 70 13.62 -5.97 6.86
C VAL A 70 14.98 -5.67 7.46
N HIS A 71 15.59 -4.52 7.09
CA HIS A 71 16.88 -4.11 7.66
C HIS A 71 16.84 -3.94 9.19
N ALA A 72 15.72 -3.45 9.70
CA ALA A 72 15.54 -3.23 11.14
C ALA A 72 15.19 -4.52 11.92
N LEU A 73 14.58 -5.52 11.26
CA LEU A 73 14.14 -6.78 11.88
C LEU A 73 15.12 -7.93 11.73
N GLY A 74 15.89 -7.95 10.65
CA GLY A 74 16.63 -9.13 10.23
C GLY A 74 18.12 -9.09 10.50
N PRO A 75 18.80 -10.23 10.27
CA PRO A 75 20.25 -10.30 10.29
C PRO A 75 20.86 -9.43 9.19
N ARG A 76 22.08 -8.93 9.44
CA ARG A 76 22.79 -8.03 8.52
C ARG A 76 23.43 -8.75 7.32
N ASP A 77 23.26 -10.05 7.20
CA ASP A 77 23.96 -10.93 6.24
C ASP A 77 23.35 -10.97 4.81
N ARG A 78 22.35 -10.13 4.52
CA ARG A 78 21.66 -10.08 3.23
C ARG A 78 20.90 -11.37 2.83
N SER A 79 20.57 -12.22 3.76
CA SER A 79 19.78 -13.44 3.51
C SER A 79 18.33 -13.14 3.05
N VAL A 80 17.84 -11.92 3.25
CA VAL A 80 16.59 -11.42 2.66
C VAL A 80 16.90 -10.36 1.60
N ARG A 81 16.51 -10.64 0.35
CA ARG A 81 16.56 -9.69 -0.75
C ARG A 81 15.18 -9.05 -0.93
N VAL A 82 15.07 -7.74 -0.81
CA VAL A 82 13.84 -7.01 -1.15
C VAL A 82 13.95 -6.47 -2.58
N ALA A 83 12.90 -6.67 -3.41
CA ALA A 83 12.88 -6.21 -4.80
C ALA A 83 11.45 -5.86 -5.26
N THR A 84 11.33 -5.08 -6.33
CA THR A 84 10.06 -5.02 -7.06
C THR A 84 9.90 -6.24 -7.96
N ALA A 85 8.66 -6.67 -8.22
CA ALA A 85 8.40 -7.79 -9.13
C ALA A 85 9.03 -7.55 -10.52
N HIS A 86 8.96 -6.31 -11.04
CA HIS A 86 9.60 -5.95 -12.30
C HIS A 86 11.12 -6.09 -12.26
N SER A 87 11.76 -5.55 -11.21
CA SER A 87 13.22 -5.67 -11.08
C SER A 87 13.67 -7.13 -10.91
N TRP A 88 12.86 -7.96 -10.23
CA TRP A 88 13.16 -9.38 -10.08
C TRP A 88 13.05 -10.12 -11.43
N LEU A 89 11.99 -9.86 -12.20
CA LEU A 89 11.78 -10.44 -13.54
C LEU A 89 12.85 -9.98 -14.54
N ASP A 90 13.19 -8.67 -14.55
CA ASP A 90 14.23 -8.13 -15.41
C ASP A 90 15.59 -8.80 -15.14
N ASN A 91 15.95 -8.96 -13.86
CA ASN A 91 17.20 -9.60 -13.47
C ASN A 91 17.22 -11.10 -13.82
N TRP A 92 16.09 -11.79 -13.67
CA TRP A 92 15.99 -13.21 -14.00
C TRP A 92 16.04 -13.45 -15.51
N TYR A 93 15.29 -12.66 -16.29
CA TYR A 93 15.28 -12.80 -17.75
C TYR A 93 16.62 -12.39 -18.38
N GLY A 94 17.26 -11.37 -17.86
CA GLY A 94 18.48 -10.78 -18.39
C GLY A 94 18.22 -9.55 -19.27
N PRO A 95 19.18 -9.15 -20.12
CA PRO A 95 19.10 -7.89 -20.85
C PRO A 95 17.92 -7.86 -21.83
N LYS A 96 17.19 -6.74 -21.82
CA LYS A 96 16.06 -6.45 -22.73
C LYS A 96 14.92 -7.48 -22.68
N PRO A 97 14.29 -7.71 -21.52
CA PRO A 97 13.14 -8.60 -21.44
C PRO A 97 12.01 -8.11 -22.35
N PRO A 98 11.36 -9.01 -23.12
CA PRO A 98 10.27 -8.63 -24.00
C PRO A 98 9.07 -8.13 -23.20
N ARG A 99 8.44 -7.06 -23.71
CA ARG A 99 7.32 -6.37 -23.04
C ARG A 99 6.05 -6.44 -23.86
N ALA A 100 4.92 -6.61 -23.19
CA ALA A 100 3.60 -6.47 -23.78
C ALA A 100 3.08 -5.01 -23.74
N ALA A 101 2.04 -4.73 -24.48
CA ALA A 101 1.46 -3.39 -24.59
C ALA A 101 0.82 -2.89 -23.29
N ASP A 102 0.42 -3.78 -22.38
CA ASP A 102 -0.17 -3.48 -21.06
C ASP A 102 0.86 -3.04 -20.01
N GLY A 103 2.15 -2.97 -20.40
CA GLY A 103 3.27 -2.59 -19.52
C GLY A 103 3.84 -3.77 -18.72
N TRP A 104 3.29 -4.96 -18.86
CA TRP A 104 3.87 -6.20 -18.36
C TRP A 104 4.84 -6.83 -19.39
N TYR A 105 5.02 -8.11 -19.33
CA TYR A 105 5.97 -8.86 -20.16
C TYR A 105 5.25 -9.71 -21.19
N ASP A 106 5.95 -10.06 -22.25
CA ASP A 106 5.55 -11.15 -23.15
C ASP A 106 5.69 -12.49 -22.39
N TRP A 107 4.62 -12.90 -21.72
CA TRP A 107 4.62 -14.08 -20.86
C TRP A 107 4.95 -15.38 -21.61
N PRO A 108 4.49 -15.63 -22.86
CA PRO A 108 4.96 -16.74 -23.67
C PRO A 108 6.48 -16.86 -23.70
N ALA A 109 7.21 -15.79 -24.03
CA ALA A 109 8.67 -15.79 -24.07
C ALA A 109 9.31 -16.07 -22.69
N PHE A 110 8.68 -15.62 -21.61
CA PHE A 110 9.12 -15.95 -20.24
C PHE A 110 8.91 -17.43 -19.92
N TYR A 111 7.80 -18.05 -20.38
CA TYR A 111 7.55 -19.47 -20.15
C TYR A 111 8.48 -20.37 -20.95
N GLU A 112 8.78 -20.01 -22.22
CA GLU A 112 9.76 -20.71 -23.03
C GLU A 112 11.12 -20.71 -22.35
N ARG A 113 11.60 -19.54 -21.93
CA ARG A 113 12.86 -19.44 -21.18
C ARG A 113 12.83 -20.21 -19.85
N ALA A 114 11.70 -20.24 -19.14
CA ALA A 114 11.57 -21.00 -17.89
C ALA A 114 11.57 -22.52 -18.12
N ALA A 115 11.09 -22.98 -19.28
CA ALA A 115 11.13 -24.41 -19.64
C ALA A 115 12.56 -24.92 -19.90
N GLU A 116 13.47 -24.03 -20.35
CA GLU A 116 14.88 -24.32 -20.58
C GLU A 116 15.75 -24.08 -19.31
N ALA A 117 15.25 -23.31 -18.35
CA ALA A 117 15.99 -22.99 -17.14
C ALA A 117 15.99 -24.18 -16.17
N GLU A 118 17.09 -24.33 -15.45
CA GLU A 118 17.14 -25.25 -14.29
C GLU A 118 16.20 -24.76 -13.20
N ARG A 119 15.41 -25.69 -12.66
CA ARG A 119 14.51 -25.39 -11.52
C ARG A 119 15.34 -25.15 -10.27
N ASP A 120 15.00 -24.08 -9.55
CA ASP A 120 15.62 -23.78 -8.26
C ASP A 120 14.64 -24.13 -7.11
N PRO A 121 14.76 -25.32 -6.53
CA PRO A 121 13.93 -25.74 -5.40
C PRO A 121 14.23 -24.92 -4.12
N GLY A 122 15.34 -24.22 -4.07
CA GLY A 122 15.70 -23.28 -3.00
C GLY A 122 15.06 -21.91 -3.14
N LEU A 123 14.50 -21.57 -4.31
CA LEU A 123 13.84 -20.30 -4.54
C LEU A 123 12.65 -20.14 -3.59
N THR A 124 12.69 -19.12 -2.76
CA THR A 124 11.61 -18.81 -1.82
C THR A 124 11.17 -17.37 -2.00
N LEU A 125 9.92 -17.20 -2.43
CA LEU A 125 9.31 -15.90 -2.68
C LEU A 125 8.31 -15.55 -1.57
N VAL A 126 8.45 -14.37 -1.00
CA VAL A 126 7.42 -13.75 -0.16
C VAL A 126 6.90 -12.55 -0.93
N ILE A 127 5.60 -12.47 -1.17
CA ILE A 127 4.98 -11.47 -2.04
C ILE A 127 4.03 -10.62 -1.21
N ASP A 128 4.29 -9.32 -1.14
CA ASP A 128 3.38 -8.34 -0.55
C ASP A 128 2.54 -7.66 -1.63
N GLU A 129 1.27 -7.37 -1.34
CA GLU A 129 0.26 -6.86 -2.28
C GLU A 129 0.10 -7.79 -3.51
N GLY A 130 0.02 -9.09 -3.26
CA GLY A 130 -0.01 -10.10 -4.33
C GLY A 130 -1.13 -9.93 -5.34
N GLN A 131 -2.28 -9.33 -4.97
CA GLN A 131 -3.36 -9.02 -5.90
C GLN A 131 -2.94 -8.03 -7.00
N ASP A 132 -1.84 -7.31 -6.84
CA ASP A 132 -1.32 -6.37 -7.85
C ASP A 132 -0.47 -7.03 -8.92
N LEU A 133 -0.18 -8.32 -8.80
CA LEU A 133 0.54 -9.10 -9.79
C LEU A 133 -0.42 -9.89 -10.67
N PRO A 134 -0.11 -10.06 -11.97
CA PRO A 134 -0.97 -10.83 -12.88
C PRO A 134 -0.86 -12.34 -12.61
N PRO A 135 -1.88 -13.13 -12.98
CA PRO A 135 -1.88 -14.58 -12.80
C PRO A 135 -0.69 -15.30 -13.45
N GLU A 136 -0.17 -14.72 -14.53
CA GLU A 136 0.98 -15.22 -15.30
C GLU A 136 2.26 -15.22 -14.45
N PHE A 137 2.42 -14.23 -13.58
CA PHE A 137 3.56 -14.15 -12.65
C PHE A 137 3.61 -15.38 -11.74
N TYR A 138 2.48 -15.78 -11.18
CA TYR A 138 2.39 -16.97 -10.30
C TYR A 138 2.67 -18.27 -11.05
N ARG A 139 2.20 -18.36 -12.29
CA ARG A 139 2.51 -19.50 -13.17
C ARG A 139 4.02 -19.59 -13.44
N LEU A 140 4.66 -18.49 -13.79
CA LEU A 140 6.11 -18.44 -14.00
C LEU A 140 6.87 -18.86 -12.75
N SER A 141 6.54 -18.27 -11.60
CA SER A 141 7.22 -18.56 -10.32
C SER A 141 7.17 -20.05 -9.97
N ARG A 142 6.05 -20.73 -10.28
CA ARG A 142 5.94 -22.19 -10.10
C ARG A 142 6.76 -23.00 -11.09
N LEU A 143 6.85 -22.56 -12.33
CA LEU A 143 7.71 -23.22 -13.33
C LEU A 143 9.18 -23.21 -12.90
N LEU A 144 9.60 -22.15 -12.21
CA LEU A 144 10.95 -22.00 -11.67
C LEU A 144 11.20 -22.86 -10.42
N GLY A 145 10.18 -23.54 -9.89
CA GLY A 145 10.32 -24.45 -8.75
C GLY A 145 10.17 -23.77 -7.38
N GLY A 146 9.81 -22.47 -7.35
CA GLY A 146 9.75 -21.66 -6.13
C GLY A 146 8.67 -22.07 -5.15
N ARG A 147 8.98 -21.92 -3.85
CA ARG A 147 8.01 -21.87 -2.76
C ARG A 147 7.49 -20.45 -2.61
N ILE A 148 6.18 -20.27 -2.46
CA ILE A 148 5.58 -18.95 -2.56
C ILE A 148 4.67 -18.69 -1.37
N THR A 149 4.95 -17.64 -0.60
CA THR A 149 4.06 -17.08 0.41
C THR A 149 3.50 -15.75 -0.09
N VAL A 150 2.19 -15.63 -0.21
CA VAL A 150 1.52 -14.44 -0.76
C VAL A 150 0.69 -13.77 0.32
N PHE A 151 0.87 -12.48 0.48
CA PHE A 151 0.01 -11.59 1.26
C PHE A 151 -0.80 -10.73 0.29
N ALA A 152 -2.13 -10.81 0.36
CA ALA A 152 -3.01 -10.16 -0.60
C ALA A 152 -4.29 -9.61 0.04
N ASP A 153 -4.92 -8.66 -0.64
CA ASP A 153 -6.15 -7.99 -0.24
C ASP A 153 -7.09 -7.85 -1.43
N GLU A 154 -8.20 -8.56 -1.41
CA GLU A 154 -9.18 -8.51 -2.51
C GLU A 154 -9.89 -7.16 -2.60
N CYS A 155 -10.09 -6.49 -1.47
CA CYS A 155 -10.75 -5.18 -1.39
C CYS A 155 -9.92 -4.03 -1.97
N GLN A 156 -8.65 -4.23 -2.28
CA GLN A 156 -7.76 -3.20 -2.85
C GLN A 156 -7.41 -3.43 -4.33
N ARG A 157 -8.16 -4.25 -5.04
CA ARG A 157 -7.97 -4.46 -6.47
C ARG A 157 -8.46 -3.23 -7.25
N LEU A 158 -7.55 -2.52 -7.90
CA LEU A 158 -7.84 -1.28 -8.64
C LEU A 158 -8.00 -1.48 -10.15
N THR A 159 -7.62 -2.64 -10.69
CA THR A 159 -7.67 -2.93 -12.14
C THR A 159 -8.06 -4.38 -12.41
N ASP A 160 -8.69 -4.63 -13.54
CA ASP A 160 -9.12 -5.98 -13.97
C ASP A 160 -7.96 -6.90 -14.39
N THR A 161 -6.77 -6.35 -14.64
CA THR A 161 -5.56 -7.12 -14.98
C THR A 161 -4.88 -7.74 -13.76
N ASN A 162 -5.34 -7.43 -12.55
CA ASN A 162 -4.78 -7.91 -11.28
C ASN A 162 -5.42 -9.24 -10.89
N SER A 163 -4.70 -10.06 -10.11
CA SER A 163 -5.18 -11.37 -9.66
C SER A 163 -6.25 -11.25 -8.56
N THR A 164 -7.29 -12.06 -8.63
CA THR A 164 -8.16 -12.32 -7.48
C THR A 164 -7.49 -13.28 -6.50
N LEU A 165 -7.97 -13.35 -5.24
CA LEU A 165 -7.50 -14.38 -4.30
C LEU A 165 -7.74 -15.80 -4.84
N LYS A 166 -8.82 -15.99 -5.61
CA LYS A 166 -9.12 -17.26 -6.29
C LYS A 166 -8.08 -17.59 -7.35
N ASP A 167 -7.69 -16.62 -8.19
CA ASP A 167 -6.67 -16.81 -9.22
C ASP A 167 -5.32 -17.17 -8.58
N ILE A 168 -4.92 -16.42 -7.54
CA ILE A 168 -3.68 -16.69 -6.79
C ILE A 168 -3.70 -18.12 -6.24
N ALA A 169 -4.76 -18.49 -5.52
CA ALA A 169 -4.87 -19.81 -4.92
C ALA A 169 -4.84 -20.94 -5.96
N GLN A 170 -5.54 -20.77 -7.09
CA GLN A 170 -5.54 -21.71 -8.19
C GLN A 170 -4.13 -21.88 -8.79
N ARG A 171 -3.38 -20.78 -8.95
CA ARG A 171 -2.02 -20.81 -9.48
C ARG A 171 -1.01 -21.38 -8.50
N LEU A 172 -1.18 -21.14 -7.21
CA LEU A 172 -0.35 -21.75 -6.16
C LEU A 172 -0.57 -23.26 -6.04
N GLY A 173 -1.75 -23.75 -6.41
CA GLY A 173 -2.14 -25.17 -6.28
C GLY A 173 -2.43 -25.51 -4.83
N ASN A 174 -1.82 -26.60 -4.31
CA ASN A 174 -1.97 -26.92 -2.89
C ASN A 174 -1.30 -25.82 -2.05
N CYS A 175 -2.09 -25.00 -1.38
CA CYS A 175 -1.61 -23.92 -0.52
C CYS A 175 -2.39 -23.84 0.78
N THR A 176 -1.70 -23.55 1.87
CA THR A 176 -2.32 -23.19 3.15
C THR A 176 -2.91 -21.79 3.03
N ARG A 177 -4.15 -21.62 3.47
CA ARG A 177 -4.82 -20.33 3.48
C ARG A 177 -5.03 -19.85 4.90
N VAL A 178 -4.70 -18.58 5.14
CA VAL A 178 -4.93 -17.90 6.41
C VAL A 178 -5.65 -16.60 6.11
N GLU A 179 -6.70 -16.32 6.85
CA GLU A 179 -7.45 -15.07 6.77
C GLU A 179 -7.20 -14.26 8.04
N LEU A 180 -6.89 -12.98 7.86
CA LEU A 180 -6.73 -12.01 8.92
C LEU A 180 -7.98 -11.14 8.96
N ASP A 181 -8.57 -10.98 10.13
CA ASP A 181 -9.81 -10.23 10.30
C ASP A 181 -9.57 -8.83 10.86
N GLY A 182 -8.48 -8.62 11.60
CA GLY A 182 -8.21 -7.42 12.36
C GLY A 182 -7.85 -6.20 11.50
N ASN A 183 -8.26 -5.02 11.98
CA ASN A 183 -7.76 -3.73 11.49
C ASN A 183 -6.97 -3.04 12.62
N HIS A 184 -5.65 -3.13 12.55
CA HIS A 184 -4.75 -2.60 13.58
C HIS A 184 -4.14 -1.23 13.19
N ARG A 185 -4.52 -0.71 12.03
CA ARG A 185 -3.99 0.56 11.49
C ARG A 185 -4.83 1.77 11.89
N ASN A 186 -6.12 1.71 11.59
CA ASN A 186 -7.01 2.85 11.70
C ASN A 186 -7.52 3.05 13.14
N THR A 187 -8.13 4.20 13.40
CA THR A 187 -9.04 4.39 14.53
C THR A 187 -10.44 3.92 14.16
N ARG A 188 -11.29 3.68 15.16
CA ARG A 188 -12.69 3.27 14.97
C ARG A 188 -13.44 4.27 14.10
N GLN A 189 -13.20 5.57 14.30
CA GLN A 189 -13.87 6.65 13.59
C GLN A 189 -13.42 6.70 12.10
N ILE A 190 -12.14 6.51 11.82
CA ILE A 190 -11.63 6.43 10.44
C ILE A 190 -12.19 5.18 9.76
N ALA A 191 -12.24 4.05 10.44
CA ALA A 191 -12.78 2.81 9.89
C ALA A 191 -14.28 2.91 9.59
N ALA A 192 -15.06 3.55 10.46
CA ALA A 192 -16.49 3.80 10.23
C ALA A 192 -16.71 4.69 8.99
N PHE A 193 -15.97 5.80 8.89
CA PHE A 193 -16.00 6.66 7.70
C PHE A 193 -15.60 5.88 6.43
N ALA A 194 -14.52 5.11 6.48
CA ALA A 194 -14.08 4.32 5.34
C ALA A 194 -15.11 3.27 4.93
N ALA A 195 -15.77 2.61 5.88
CA ALA A 195 -16.79 1.58 5.64
C ALA A 195 -17.97 2.11 4.82
N HIS A 196 -18.30 3.40 4.94
CA HIS A 196 -19.33 4.06 4.12
C HIS A 196 -19.05 3.92 2.61
N PHE A 197 -17.78 3.86 2.21
CA PHE A 197 -17.36 3.74 0.82
C PHE A 197 -17.00 2.31 0.39
N HIS A 198 -17.10 1.34 1.29
CA HIS A 198 -16.76 -0.04 0.98
C HIS A 198 -17.79 -0.67 0.04
N THR A 199 -17.32 -1.27 -1.05
CA THR A 199 -18.18 -1.93 -2.06
C THR A 199 -17.87 -3.43 -2.23
N GLY A 200 -16.93 -3.98 -1.46
CA GLY A 200 -16.54 -5.39 -1.48
C GLY A 200 -17.45 -6.28 -0.64
N ALA A 201 -17.22 -7.59 -0.70
CA ALA A 201 -17.89 -8.55 0.16
C ALA A 201 -17.31 -8.52 1.58
N GLY A 202 -18.20 -8.60 2.58
CA GLY A 202 -17.81 -8.57 4.00
C GLY A 202 -17.43 -7.16 4.51
N MET A 203 -17.74 -6.88 5.76
CA MET A 203 -17.34 -5.63 6.41
C MET A 203 -16.01 -5.87 7.14
N PRO A 204 -15.02 -4.98 6.95
CA PRO A 204 -13.78 -5.06 7.73
C PRO A 204 -14.04 -4.97 9.23
N ALA A 205 -13.25 -5.67 10.03
CA ALA A 205 -13.34 -5.61 11.49
C ALA A 205 -13.19 -4.17 11.99
N VAL A 206 -13.98 -3.85 13.01
CA VAL A 206 -13.90 -2.54 13.66
C VAL A 206 -12.65 -2.50 14.54
N PRO A 207 -11.78 -1.50 14.40
CA PRO A 207 -10.60 -1.35 15.26
C PRO A 207 -10.97 -1.07 16.71
N ASP A 208 -10.13 -1.51 17.65
CA ASP A 208 -10.32 -1.23 19.07
C ASP A 208 -9.91 0.20 19.48
N ARG A 209 -9.07 0.84 18.66
CA ARG A 209 -8.48 2.14 18.97
C ARG A 209 -9.42 3.29 18.58
N ASP A 210 -9.74 4.15 19.52
CA ASP A 210 -10.47 5.40 19.29
C ASP A 210 -9.55 6.52 18.79
N GLY A 211 -10.15 7.50 18.08
CA GLY A 211 -9.50 8.71 17.61
C GLY A 211 -10.51 9.79 17.22
N PRO A 212 -10.06 10.95 16.76
CA PRO A 212 -10.97 11.99 16.31
C PRO A 212 -11.76 11.54 15.06
N PRO A 213 -13.02 11.98 14.93
CA PRO A 213 -13.76 11.80 13.68
C PRO A 213 -13.05 12.48 12.50
N PRO A 214 -13.11 11.90 11.30
CA PRO A 214 -12.67 12.56 10.07
C PRO A 214 -13.30 13.95 9.93
N ARG A 215 -12.56 14.88 9.33
CA ARG A 215 -13.02 16.26 9.13
C ARG A 215 -13.01 16.62 7.66
N VAL A 216 -14.04 17.33 7.20
CA VAL A 216 -14.06 17.99 5.91
C VAL A 216 -13.96 19.50 6.09
N HIS A 217 -13.09 20.14 5.31
CA HIS A 217 -12.81 21.55 5.34
C HIS A 217 -13.23 22.18 4.01
N ARG A 218 -14.02 23.25 4.09
CA ARG A 218 -14.22 24.16 2.95
C ARG A 218 -13.06 25.14 2.93
N LEU A 219 -12.25 25.12 1.91
CA LEU A 219 -11.08 25.97 1.81
C LEU A 219 -11.28 27.10 0.78
N PRO A 220 -10.71 28.29 1.02
CA PRO A 220 -10.55 29.27 -0.02
C PRO A 220 -9.60 28.74 -1.10
N GLU A 221 -9.63 29.34 -2.27
CA GLU A 221 -8.68 29.04 -3.34
C GLU A 221 -7.25 29.06 -2.81
N ARG A 222 -6.49 27.99 -3.05
CA ARG A 222 -5.12 27.77 -2.55
C ARG A 222 -4.98 27.69 -1.03
N GLY A 223 -6.06 27.49 -0.29
CA GLY A 223 -6.04 27.37 1.17
C GLY A 223 -5.45 26.07 1.68
N ALA A 224 -5.27 25.08 0.82
CA ALA A 224 -4.74 23.76 1.24
C ALA A 224 -3.35 23.85 1.89
N ALA A 225 -2.48 24.75 1.44
CA ALA A 225 -1.16 24.94 2.04
C ALA A 225 -1.25 25.44 3.49
N ASP A 226 -2.22 26.31 3.82
CA ASP A 226 -2.43 26.81 5.18
C ASP A 226 -2.88 25.69 6.11
N LEU A 227 -3.82 24.87 5.68
CA LEU A 227 -4.25 23.69 6.42
C LEU A 227 -3.07 22.77 6.71
N LEU A 228 -2.22 22.48 5.72
CA LEU A 228 -1.06 21.60 5.87
C LEU A 228 -0.01 22.17 6.82
N ILE A 229 0.27 23.48 6.76
CA ILE A 229 1.20 24.15 7.67
C ILE A 229 0.65 24.08 9.12
N THR A 230 -0.63 24.36 9.30
CA THR A 230 -1.29 24.29 10.60
C THR A 230 -1.23 22.89 11.20
N LEU A 231 -1.57 21.85 10.43
CA LEU A 231 -1.49 20.48 10.89
C LEU A 231 -0.06 20.04 11.23
N ALA A 232 0.93 20.45 10.42
CA ALA A 232 2.33 20.14 10.69
C ALA A 232 2.86 20.80 11.97
N GLN A 233 2.36 21.99 12.29
CA GLN A 233 2.68 22.69 13.55
C GLN A 233 1.98 22.06 14.76
N GLN A 234 0.74 21.64 14.62
CA GLN A 234 -0.02 20.97 15.68
C GLN A 234 0.53 19.56 15.99
N HIS A 235 1.03 18.86 14.97
CA HIS A 235 1.50 17.48 15.07
C HIS A 235 2.94 17.32 14.55
N PRO A 236 3.95 17.89 15.21
CA PRO A 236 5.33 17.92 14.71
C PRO A 236 5.97 16.52 14.63
N SER A 237 5.43 15.53 15.31
CA SER A 237 5.89 14.14 15.27
C SER A 237 5.16 13.25 14.26
N HIS A 238 4.10 13.76 13.62
CA HIS A 238 3.32 12.97 12.66
C HIS A 238 3.97 12.93 11.28
N THR A 239 3.81 11.81 10.61
CA THR A 239 3.92 11.73 9.16
C THR A 239 2.57 12.16 8.56
N ILE A 240 2.58 13.23 7.75
CA ILE A 240 1.37 13.79 7.12
C ILE A 240 1.37 13.44 5.65
N GLY A 241 0.55 12.46 5.27
CA GLY A 241 0.37 12.06 3.87
C GLY A 241 -0.64 12.96 3.17
N VAL A 242 -0.18 13.74 2.20
CA VAL A 242 -1.04 14.58 1.34
C VAL A 242 -1.29 13.82 0.05
N ILE A 243 -2.52 13.33 -0.11
CA ILE A 243 -2.88 12.46 -1.23
C ILE A 243 -3.73 13.26 -2.22
N VAL A 244 -3.18 13.52 -3.39
CA VAL A 244 -3.79 14.38 -4.41
C VAL A 244 -4.22 13.61 -5.66
N ASN A 245 -5.19 14.15 -6.38
CA ASN A 245 -5.72 13.58 -7.62
C ASN A 245 -4.85 13.89 -8.85
N SER A 246 -4.14 15.03 -8.85
CA SER A 246 -3.36 15.43 -10.01
C SER A 246 -1.91 15.78 -9.65
N ARG A 247 -1.02 15.59 -10.64
CA ARG A 247 0.37 16.06 -10.50
C ARG A 247 0.47 17.58 -10.45
N HIS A 248 -0.42 18.28 -11.15
CA HIS A 248 -0.46 19.73 -11.09
C HIS A 248 -0.67 20.20 -9.65
N THR A 249 -1.68 19.68 -8.97
CA THR A 249 -1.94 19.95 -7.55
C THR A 249 -0.75 19.58 -6.69
N GLN A 250 -0.12 18.44 -6.96
CA GLN A 250 1.04 17.94 -6.21
C GLN A 250 2.22 18.92 -6.25
N PHE A 251 2.60 19.40 -7.44
CA PHE A 251 3.71 20.34 -7.59
C PHE A 251 3.34 21.77 -7.15
N SER A 252 2.12 22.21 -7.35
CA SER A 252 1.62 23.51 -6.87
C SER A 252 1.67 23.57 -5.33
N LEU A 253 1.21 22.53 -4.63
CA LEU A 253 1.30 22.46 -3.18
C LEU A 253 2.74 22.39 -2.69
N LEU A 254 3.61 21.63 -3.36
CA LEU A 254 5.04 21.59 -3.02
C LEU A 254 5.65 22.99 -3.09
N GLY A 255 5.46 23.70 -4.21
CA GLY A 255 6.00 25.06 -4.37
C GLY A 255 5.43 26.03 -3.34
N SER A 256 4.14 25.94 -3.01
CA SER A 256 3.52 26.75 -1.97
C SER A 256 4.11 26.49 -0.59
N LEU A 257 4.35 25.23 -0.23
CA LEU A 257 4.97 24.84 1.04
C LEU A 257 6.45 25.25 1.11
N GLU A 258 7.22 25.04 0.05
CA GLU A 258 8.63 25.43 -0.01
C GLU A 258 8.82 26.96 0.14
N ASN A 259 7.90 27.74 -0.45
CA ASN A 259 7.94 29.21 -0.37
C ASN A 259 7.47 29.74 0.99
N ARG A 260 6.43 29.16 1.57
CA ARG A 260 5.77 29.72 2.77
C ARG A 260 6.25 29.09 4.08
N ALA A 261 6.71 27.84 4.03
CA ALA A 261 7.17 27.08 5.20
C ALA A 261 8.37 26.19 4.87
N PRO A 262 9.51 26.75 4.38
CA PRO A 262 10.67 25.95 3.96
C PRO A 262 11.27 25.08 5.06
N TRP A 263 11.05 25.44 6.32
CA TRP A 263 11.51 24.65 7.47
C TRP A 263 10.82 23.29 7.60
N LEU A 264 9.62 23.09 7.02
CA LEU A 264 8.92 21.82 7.01
C LEU A 264 9.58 20.78 6.11
N LYS A 265 10.41 21.22 5.14
CA LYS A 265 11.13 20.36 4.18
C LYS A 265 10.21 19.28 3.60
N PRO A 266 9.12 19.67 2.91
CA PRO A 266 8.15 18.71 2.39
C PRO A 266 8.81 17.73 1.44
N GLN A 267 8.36 16.48 1.47
CA GLN A 267 8.79 15.44 0.55
C GLN A 267 7.73 15.25 -0.54
N LEU A 268 8.17 14.93 -1.75
CA LEU A 268 7.28 14.62 -2.86
C LEU A 268 7.73 13.33 -3.53
N TYR A 269 6.76 12.46 -3.85
CA TYR A 269 7.01 11.27 -4.65
C TYR A 269 6.27 11.32 -5.98
N THR A 270 6.96 10.99 -7.05
CA THR A 270 6.37 10.71 -8.36
C THR A 270 6.93 9.43 -8.97
N SER A 271 6.05 8.59 -9.51
CA SER A 271 6.42 7.34 -10.18
C SER A 271 7.10 7.56 -11.53
N GLN A 272 6.86 8.71 -12.17
CA GLN A 272 7.53 9.07 -13.43
C GLN A 272 8.79 9.87 -13.13
N ALA A 273 9.86 9.50 -13.84
CA ALA A 273 11.16 10.15 -13.68
C ALA A 273 11.12 11.61 -14.15
N VAL A 274 11.00 12.53 -13.23
CA VAL A 274 11.54 13.87 -13.41
C VAL A 274 12.99 13.82 -12.93
N LYS A 275 13.90 13.38 -13.79
CA LYS A 275 15.36 13.33 -13.56
C LYS A 275 15.79 12.72 -12.20
N GLY A 276 15.09 11.68 -11.71
CA GLY A 276 15.47 10.96 -10.49
C GLY A 276 15.18 11.65 -9.16
N ARG A 277 14.78 12.92 -9.16
CA ARG A 277 14.74 13.77 -7.96
C ARG A 277 13.63 13.45 -6.95
N TYR A 278 12.56 12.75 -7.33
CA TYR A 278 11.38 12.53 -6.49
C TYR A 278 10.99 11.06 -6.41
N ARG A 279 11.97 10.15 -6.33
CA ARG A 279 11.71 8.71 -6.26
C ARG A 279 11.95 8.10 -4.89
N THR A 280 12.57 8.85 -3.98
CA THR A 280 12.92 8.34 -2.66
C THR A 280 12.21 9.17 -1.60
N LEU A 281 11.53 8.49 -0.69
CA LEU A 281 10.90 9.08 0.49
C LEU A 281 11.52 8.49 1.75
N ASP A 282 11.71 9.31 2.74
CA ASP A 282 11.94 8.87 4.11
C ASP A 282 10.60 8.89 4.87
N LEU A 283 9.90 7.76 4.86
CA LEU A 283 8.62 7.60 5.54
C LEU A 283 8.75 7.48 7.06
N ALA A 284 9.96 7.31 7.59
CA ALA A 284 10.22 7.32 9.02
C ALA A 284 10.38 8.75 9.57
N ARG A 285 10.70 9.72 8.70
CA ARG A 285 10.83 11.12 9.07
C ARG A 285 9.46 11.77 9.23
N PRO A 286 9.14 12.37 10.39
CA PRO A 286 7.95 13.22 10.53
C PRO A 286 7.92 14.36 9.52
N GLY A 287 6.74 14.81 9.16
CA GLY A 287 6.53 15.93 8.24
C GLY A 287 5.63 15.58 7.05
N ILE A 288 5.57 16.49 6.09
CA ILE A 288 4.65 16.44 4.96
C ILE A 288 5.23 15.60 3.82
N VAL A 289 4.43 14.67 3.33
CA VAL A 289 4.73 13.78 2.19
C VAL A 289 3.62 13.90 1.15
N LEU A 290 3.92 14.46 -0.02
CA LEU A 290 2.96 14.62 -1.11
C LEU A 290 3.04 13.41 -2.06
N VAL A 291 1.93 12.72 -2.23
CA VAL A 291 1.80 11.56 -3.14
C VAL A 291 0.56 11.66 -4.02
N HIS A 292 0.65 11.15 -5.23
CA HIS A 292 -0.53 10.98 -6.08
C HIS A 292 -1.37 9.80 -5.61
N ARG A 293 -2.73 9.86 -5.73
CA ARG A 293 -3.64 8.80 -5.25
C ARG A 293 -3.28 7.39 -5.76
N ALA A 294 -2.84 7.28 -7.01
CA ALA A 294 -2.40 5.99 -7.57
C ALA A 294 -1.15 5.40 -6.92
N SER A 295 -0.36 6.21 -6.20
CA SER A 295 0.86 5.78 -5.50
C SER A 295 0.66 5.64 -3.99
N ALA A 296 -0.53 5.98 -3.47
CA ALA A 296 -0.81 5.96 -2.03
C ALA A 296 -1.14 4.56 -1.50
N LYS A 297 -1.48 3.61 -2.40
CA LYS A 297 -1.79 2.24 -2.02
C LYS A 297 -0.63 1.59 -1.25
N GLY A 298 -0.96 0.84 -0.21
CA GLY A 298 0.02 0.18 0.67
C GLY A 298 0.69 1.10 1.69
N LEU A 299 0.71 2.43 1.48
CA LEU A 299 1.29 3.38 2.43
C LEU A 299 0.40 3.58 3.66
N GLY A 300 0.97 4.16 4.70
CA GLY A 300 0.23 4.55 5.89
C GLY A 300 0.91 5.74 6.58
N PHE A 301 0.10 6.73 6.95
CA PHE A 301 0.54 7.97 7.57
C PHE A 301 -0.20 8.20 8.89
N ASP A 302 0.40 8.93 9.81
CA ASP A 302 -0.29 9.28 11.07
C ASP A 302 -1.50 10.16 10.77
N THR A 303 -1.33 11.18 9.94
CA THR A 303 -2.39 12.04 9.44
C THR A 303 -2.47 11.95 7.92
N VAL A 304 -3.67 11.84 7.36
CA VAL A 304 -3.91 11.92 5.92
C VAL A 304 -4.71 13.17 5.61
N VAL A 305 -4.30 13.88 4.56
CA VAL A 305 -5.03 15.02 4.00
C VAL A 305 -5.33 14.74 2.52
N ILE A 306 -6.60 14.83 2.14
CA ILE A 306 -7.07 14.76 0.75
C ILE A 306 -7.57 16.16 0.39
N PRO A 307 -6.74 17.04 -0.20
CA PRO A 307 -7.03 18.47 -0.27
C PRO A 307 -7.90 18.87 -1.46
N ASP A 308 -8.11 17.97 -2.41
CA ASP A 308 -8.68 18.27 -3.72
C ASP A 308 -9.92 17.42 -4.05
N THR A 309 -10.77 17.14 -3.04
CA THR A 309 -11.97 16.31 -3.23
C THR A 309 -13.00 16.93 -4.21
N HIS A 310 -12.97 18.25 -4.39
CA HIS A 310 -13.78 18.94 -5.40
C HIS A 310 -13.50 18.49 -6.83
N THR A 311 -12.32 17.92 -7.10
CA THR A 311 -12.01 17.38 -8.43
C THR A 311 -12.85 16.16 -8.79
N ASP A 312 -13.46 15.52 -7.80
CA ASP A 312 -14.37 14.39 -8.00
C ASP A 312 -15.86 14.82 -7.94
N ALA A 313 -16.17 16.12 -7.80
CA ALA A 313 -17.54 16.61 -7.63
C ALA A 313 -18.48 16.31 -8.83
N ALA A 314 -17.91 16.22 -10.04
CA ALA A 314 -18.66 15.86 -11.24
C ALA A 314 -18.78 14.34 -11.48
N ALA A 315 -18.11 13.52 -10.67
CA ALA A 315 -18.16 12.08 -10.78
C ALA A 315 -19.45 11.53 -10.15
N ASP A 316 -19.92 10.41 -10.66
CA ASP A 316 -21.07 9.69 -10.08
C ASP A 316 -20.73 9.19 -8.67
N PRO A 317 -21.38 9.69 -7.60
CA PRO A 317 -21.10 9.30 -6.23
C PRO A 317 -21.43 7.82 -5.95
N THR A 318 -22.26 7.18 -6.80
CA THR A 318 -22.60 5.75 -6.68
C THR A 318 -21.56 4.85 -7.35
N SER A 319 -20.62 5.42 -8.12
CA SER A 319 -19.57 4.66 -8.80
C SER A 319 -18.76 3.81 -7.83
N ALA A 320 -18.80 2.49 -7.99
CA ALA A 320 -18.05 1.55 -7.16
C ALA A 320 -16.54 1.83 -7.18
N ALA A 321 -16.00 2.24 -8.32
CA ALA A 321 -14.58 2.58 -8.46
C ALA A 321 -14.21 3.84 -7.67
N LEU A 322 -15.05 4.88 -7.70
CA LEU A 322 -14.83 6.11 -6.93
C LEU A 322 -14.93 5.82 -5.43
N ARG A 323 -15.98 5.13 -5.01
CA ARG A 323 -16.20 4.74 -3.61
C ARG A 323 -15.03 3.91 -3.10
N MET A 324 -14.60 2.88 -3.82
CA MET A 324 -13.44 2.08 -3.44
C MET A 324 -12.15 2.91 -3.38
N THR A 325 -12.00 3.92 -4.23
CA THR A 325 -10.87 4.86 -4.14
C THR A 325 -10.88 5.58 -2.79
N TYR A 326 -12.01 6.16 -2.37
CA TYR A 326 -12.11 6.83 -1.06
C TYR A 326 -11.93 5.88 0.12
N TYR A 327 -12.43 4.65 0.03
CA TYR A 327 -12.15 3.59 0.99
C TYR A 327 -10.64 3.37 1.15
N VAL A 328 -9.93 3.17 0.04
CA VAL A 328 -8.48 2.95 0.04
C VAL A 328 -7.75 4.16 0.60
N LEU A 329 -8.10 5.38 0.21
CA LEU A 329 -7.45 6.61 0.68
C LEU A 329 -7.68 6.84 2.18
N ALA A 330 -8.90 6.68 2.67
CA ALA A 330 -9.24 6.83 4.08
C ALA A 330 -8.47 5.83 4.96
N THR A 331 -8.36 4.58 4.52
CA THR A 331 -7.62 3.54 5.26
C THR A 331 -6.10 3.76 5.29
N ARG A 332 -5.57 4.80 4.62
CA ARG A 332 -4.15 5.21 4.76
C ARG A 332 -3.87 5.96 6.06
N ALA A 333 -4.91 6.54 6.67
CA ALA A 333 -4.78 7.30 7.92
C ALA A 333 -4.70 6.38 9.14
N ARG A 334 -3.74 6.65 10.02
CA ARG A 334 -3.59 5.91 11.28
C ARG A 334 -4.30 6.59 12.44
N ARG A 335 -4.28 7.93 12.50
CA ARG A 335 -4.76 8.72 13.64
C ARG A 335 -5.79 9.74 13.23
N GLU A 336 -5.55 10.49 12.15
CA GLU A 336 -6.39 11.60 11.72
C GLU A 336 -6.59 11.59 10.20
N LEU A 337 -7.80 11.95 9.79
CA LEU A 337 -8.18 12.07 8.39
C LEU A 337 -8.85 13.42 8.15
N HIS A 338 -8.28 14.18 7.24
CA HIS A 338 -8.81 15.46 6.77
C HIS A 338 -9.09 15.39 5.28
N LEU A 339 -10.29 15.80 4.91
CA LEU A 339 -10.69 16.00 3.52
C LEU A 339 -10.88 17.49 3.31
N ALA A 340 -10.62 17.98 2.11
CA ALA A 340 -10.87 19.38 1.83
C ALA A 340 -11.35 19.59 0.39
N TYR A 341 -12.13 20.62 0.21
CA TYR A 341 -12.63 21.06 -1.10
C TYR A 341 -12.60 22.58 -1.23
N GLU A 342 -12.48 23.03 -2.46
CA GLU A 342 -12.61 24.44 -2.85
C GLU A 342 -13.97 24.63 -3.52
N GLY A 343 -14.53 25.85 -3.45
CA GLY A 343 -15.81 26.20 -4.04
C GLY A 343 -16.96 26.26 -3.03
N GLU A 344 -18.19 26.38 -3.55
CA GLU A 344 -19.36 26.61 -2.70
C GLU A 344 -20.01 25.32 -2.19
N ASN A 345 -19.96 24.26 -2.98
CA ASN A 345 -20.69 23.02 -2.70
C ASN A 345 -19.74 21.91 -2.26
N GLU A 346 -20.10 21.24 -1.18
CA GLU A 346 -19.47 20.01 -0.77
C GLU A 346 -19.64 18.94 -1.86
N PRO A 347 -18.59 18.15 -2.20
CA PRO A 347 -18.72 17.07 -3.17
C PRO A 347 -19.83 16.08 -2.80
N PRO A 348 -20.70 15.67 -3.76
CA PRO A 348 -21.87 14.82 -3.50
C PRO A 348 -21.51 13.54 -2.71
N LEU A 349 -20.40 12.93 -3.05
CA LEU A 349 -19.91 11.73 -2.37
C LEU A 349 -19.67 11.93 -0.85
N LEU A 350 -19.23 13.11 -0.42
CA LEU A 350 -19.00 13.43 1.00
C LEU A 350 -20.28 13.91 1.68
N ALA A 351 -21.16 14.58 0.94
CA ALA A 351 -22.44 15.06 1.45
C ALA A 351 -23.37 13.93 1.92
N GLU A 352 -23.21 12.72 1.38
CA GLU A 352 -23.94 11.51 1.80
C GLU A 352 -23.52 11.00 3.19
N VAL A 353 -22.33 11.37 3.68
CA VAL A 353 -21.82 10.88 4.97
C VAL A 353 -22.46 11.63 6.12
N GLY A 354 -22.97 10.88 7.10
CA GLY A 354 -23.66 11.43 8.27
C GLY A 354 -22.76 12.28 9.18
N PRO A 355 -23.35 13.24 9.93
CA PRO A 355 -22.60 14.15 10.79
C PRO A 355 -21.88 13.44 11.97
N GLY A 356 -22.28 12.20 12.30
CA GLY A 356 -21.58 11.39 13.29
C GLY A 356 -20.27 10.76 12.81
N GLU A 357 -20.09 10.65 11.50
CA GLU A 357 -18.93 10.00 10.87
C GLU A 357 -17.99 10.99 10.18
N LEU A 358 -18.49 12.18 9.84
CA LEU A 358 -17.73 13.25 9.18
C LEU A 358 -18.09 14.61 9.81
N LEU A 359 -17.10 15.23 10.45
CA LEU A 359 -17.25 16.59 10.99
C LEU A 359 -17.04 17.62 9.87
N ARG A 360 -17.97 18.55 9.76
CA ARG A 360 -17.90 19.69 8.85
C ARG A 360 -17.42 20.92 9.61
N GLY A 361 -16.26 21.46 9.20
CA GLY A 361 -15.62 22.62 9.82
C GLY A 361 -15.50 23.82 8.88
#